data_87279482b492de95bada52d23ebd9cd7
#
_entry.id   87279482b492de95bada52d23ebd9cd7
#
_cell.length_a   1.000
_cell.length_b   1.000
_cell.length_c   1.000
_cell.angle_alpha   90.00
_cell.angle_beta   90.00
_cell.angle_gamma   90.00
#
_symmetry.space_group_name_H-M   'P 1'
#
loop_
_entity.id
_entity.type
_entity.pdbx_description
1 polymer ?
#
loop_
_entity_poly.entity_id
_entity_poly.type
_entity_poly.pdbx_seq_one_letter_code
_entity_poly.pdbx_strand_id
1 'polypeptide(L)'
;MYIGTVLKNIREEQGFSLLEIQKKTGIKESQLCRIESGIRFPTDDQIFILAKFYNIDSNQLQIQRESDKVLEIIKNIPNQRQVLDVAKQKLESNGNYLSVAADSIPGATIPLESRRYIGCKQKLVDWIFDIIKENTSGIKTATDIFAGTGVITKKMLHLYPNVIMNDTLYSNHIIYKAFFGNSEWSKEKITSKLSEYNSLNPKEINDNYFSVNFGGKYFDYDKAKLIGFIREDIENSKSELTEKEYAILLATLIYNIDKTANTLGHFEAYIKKPIKPTPLKLKLIDVQQFSNLQIFQEDSNELARSINSDLVYIDPPYNSRQYSRFYHVYETLVKWDKPVLSGVAMKPPAENMSKYCTSQAPKAFSDLIENLDAKYLAVSYNNTYNSKSGSLRNHITIKQIDEILSRKGNVEKFSWYDDNQEFLFIVKTR
;
A
#
# COMPACT_ATOMS: atom_id res chain seq x y z
N MET A 1 3.74 -34.86 -0.18
CA MET A 1 3.96 -35.30 1.24
C MET A 1 3.80 -34.05 2.10
N TYR A 2 2.97 -34.09 3.14
CA TYR A 2 2.74 -32.92 4.01
C TYR A 2 3.99 -32.60 4.84
N ILE A 3 4.21 -31.30 5.18
CA ILE A 3 5.40 -30.84 5.92
C ILE A 3 5.60 -31.61 7.23
N GLY A 4 4.53 -31.97 7.94
CA GLY A 4 4.65 -32.77 9.16
C GLY A 4 5.29 -34.13 8.90
N THR A 5 4.88 -34.80 7.82
CA THR A 5 5.47 -36.08 7.41
C THR A 5 6.92 -35.94 6.95
N VAL A 6 7.25 -34.84 6.25
CA VAL A 6 8.63 -34.51 5.84
C VAL A 6 9.53 -34.37 7.07
N LEU A 7 9.12 -33.58 8.04
CA LEU A 7 9.89 -33.37 9.28
C LEU A 7 10.02 -34.64 10.08
N LYS A 8 8.99 -35.48 10.16
CA LYS A 8 9.01 -36.78 10.81
C LYS A 8 10.03 -37.72 10.16
N ASN A 9 9.99 -37.84 8.83
CA ASN A 9 10.91 -38.69 8.09
C ASN A 9 12.37 -38.25 8.31
N ILE A 10 12.66 -36.96 8.22
CA ILE A 10 14.02 -36.43 8.48
C ILE A 10 14.46 -36.74 9.90
N ARG A 11 13.59 -36.61 10.89
CA ARG A 11 13.87 -36.92 12.29
C ARG A 11 14.22 -38.41 12.44
N GLU A 12 13.41 -39.28 11.84
CA GLU A 12 13.57 -40.74 11.92
C GLU A 12 14.83 -41.22 11.18
N GLU A 13 15.12 -40.68 9.99
CA GLU A 13 16.34 -40.95 9.23
C GLU A 13 17.60 -40.54 9.97
N GLN A 14 17.53 -39.42 10.73
CA GLN A 14 18.66 -38.96 11.54
C GLN A 14 18.70 -39.59 12.95
N GLY A 15 17.74 -40.47 13.28
CA GLY A 15 17.73 -41.24 14.50
C GLY A 15 17.37 -40.47 15.78
N PHE A 16 16.73 -39.31 15.65
CA PHE A 16 16.34 -38.48 16.81
C PHE A 16 14.97 -38.85 17.38
N SER A 17 14.86 -38.89 18.70
CA SER A 17 13.59 -38.86 19.41
C SER A 17 13.03 -37.42 19.51
N LEU A 18 11.73 -37.27 19.71
CA LEU A 18 11.09 -35.95 19.91
C LEU A 18 11.68 -35.24 21.16
N LEU A 19 12.01 -36.00 22.20
CA LEU A 19 12.61 -35.45 23.43
C LEU A 19 14.01 -34.87 23.18
N GLU A 20 14.81 -35.52 22.33
CA GLU A 20 16.15 -35.03 21.97
C GLU A 20 16.06 -33.74 21.15
N ILE A 21 15.10 -33.65 20.23
CA ILE A 21 14.85 -32.40 19.49
C ILE A 21 14.41 -31.29 20.44
N GLN A 22 13.49 -31.56 21.38
CA GLN A 22 13.10 -30.59 22.40
C GLN A 22 14.32 -30.07 23.18
N LYS A 23 15.22 -30.96 23.64
CA LYS A 23 16.42 -30.56 24.38
C LYS A 23 17.35 -29.66 23.57
N LYS A 24 17.48 -29.92 22.26
CA LYS A 24 18.40 -29.21 21.36
C LYS A 24 17.82 -27.95 20.74
N THR A 25 16.48 -27.88 20.56
CA THR A 25 15.80 -26.79 19.85
C THR A 25 14.95 -25.92 20.73
N GLY A 26 14.57 -26.36 21.92
CA GLY A 26 13.63 -25.68 22.81
C GLY A 26 12.15 -25.83 22.39
N ILE A 27 11.87 -26.49 21.26
CA ILE A 27 10.49 -26.74 20.81
C ILE A 27 9.92 -27.90 21.60
N LYS A 28 8.81 -27.70 22.31
CA LYS A 28 8.21 -28.72 23.17
C LYS A 28 7.84 -29.97 22.38
N GLU A 29 8.10 -31.16 22.96
CA GLU A 29 7.77 -32.46 22.37
C GLU A 29 6.30 -32.54 21.91
N SER A 30 5.36 -32.03 22.72
CA SER A 30 3.95 -32.00 22.37
C SER A 30 3.64 -31.11 21.15
N GLN A 31 4.44 -30.07 20.89
CA GLN A 31 4.30 -29.25 19.68
C GLN A 31 4.87 -29.97 18.45
N LEU A 32 6.05 -30.60 18.60
CA LEU A 32 6.67 -31.40 17.54
C LEU A 32 5.75 -32.55 17.12
N CYS A 33 5.18 -33.28 18.09
CA CYS A 33 4.22 -34.34 17.81
C CYS A 33 2.99 -33.87 17.01
N ARG A 34 2.43 -32.71 17.37
CA ARG A 34 1.29 -32.11 16.64
C ARG A 34 1.66 -31.62 15.24
N ILE A 35 2.90 -31.16 15.05
CA ILE A 35 3.41 -30.77 13.73
C ILE A 35 3.59 -32.02 12.86
N GLU A 36 4.28 -33.04 13.36
CA GLU A 36 4.53 -34.27 12.62
C GLU A 36 3.27 -35.06 12.29
N SER A 37 2.24 -34.99 13.15
CA SER A 37 0.92 -35.60 12.89
C SER A 37 0.00 -34.77 12.00
N GLY A 38 0.45 -33.58 11.53
CA GLY A 38 -0.35 -32.70 10.66
C GLY A 38 -1.50 -31.97 11.36
N ILE A 39 -1.60 -32.05 12.69
CA ILE A 39 -2.64 -31.35 13.48
C ILE A 39 -2.36 -29.83 13.53
N ARG A 40 -1.10 -29.43 13.35
CA ARG A 40 -0.66 -28.05 13.42
C ARG A 40 0.48 -27.78 12.43
N PHE A 41 0.44 -26.63 11.76
CA PHE A 41 1.57 -26.12 11.00
C PHE A 41 2.65 -25.54 11.92
N PRO A 42 3.95 -25.71 11.59
CA PRO A 42 5.03 -25.05 12.30
C PRO A 42 5.00 -23.53 12.06
N THR A 43 5.40 -22.73 13.05
CA THR A 43 5.60 -21.28 12.90
C THR A 43 6.88 -20.98 12.13
N ASP A 44 7.08 -19.72 11.67
CA ASP A 44 8.31 -19.32 10.97
C ASP A 44 9.55 -19.55 11.83
N ASP A 45 9.49 -19.20 13.12
CA ASP A 45 10.57 -19.44 14.07
C ASP A 45 10.87 -20.95 14.22
N GLN A 46 9.82 -21.77 14.28
CA GLN A 46 9.98 -23.23 14.38
C GLN A 46 10.58 -23.82 13.10
N ILE A 47 10.18 -23.33 11.92
CA ILE A 47 10.80 -23.74 10.65
C ILE A 47 12.29 -23.37 10.65
N PHE A 48 12.62 -22.14 11.02
CA PHE A 48 14.02 -21.69 11.04
C PHE A 48 14.87 -22.54 12.00
N ILE A 49 14.36 -22.80 13.20
CA ILE A 49 15.04 -23.62 14.21
C ILE A 49 15.23 -25.08 13.73
N LEU A 50 14.17 -25.68 13.16
CA LEU A 50 14.22 -27.06 12.68
C LEU A 50 15.09 -27.18 11.42
N ALA A 51 15.02 -26.22 10.50
CA ALA A 51 15.86 -26.17 9.32
C ALA A 51 17.36 -26.14 9.70
N LYS A 52 17.72 -25.26 10.65
CA LYS A 52 19.07 -25.17 11.19
C LYS A 52 19.49 -26.46 11.90
N PHE A 53 18.61 -27.06 12.68
CA PHE A 53 18.87 -28.29 13.42
C PHE A 53 19.11 -29.48 12.48
N TYR A 54 18.29 -29.63 11.43
CA TYR A 54 18.39 -30.72 10.46
C TYR A 54 19.38 -30.45 9.32
N ASN A 55 19.99 -29.26 9.27
CA ASN A 55 20.87 -28.79 8.21
C ASN A 55 20.20 -28.83 6.81
N ILE A 56 19.00 -28.29 6.72
CA ILE A 56 18.21 -28.18 5.48
C ILE A 56 17.84 -26.73 5.20
N ASP A 57 17.48 -26.42 3.95
CA ASP A 57 17.08 -25.07 3.55
C ASP A 57 15.73 -24.69 4.20
N SER A 58 15.72 -23.61 4.98
CA SER A 58 14.51 -23.08 5.61
C SER A 58 13.47 -22.64 4.60
N ASN A 59 13.89 -22.11 3.44
CA ASN A 59 12.99 -21.69 2.38
C ASN A 59 12.23 -22.87 1.77
N GLN A 60 12.89 -24.01 1.63
CA GLN A 60 12.26 -25.23 1.16
C GLN A 60 11.15 -25.72 2.11
N LEU A 61 11.38 -25.65 3.42
CA LEU A 61 10.35 -26.00 4.41
C LEU A 61 9.21 -24.98 4.46
N GLN A 62 9.49 -23.70 4.25
CA GLN A 62 8.45 -22.67 4.14
C GLN A 62 7.57 -22.91 2.94
N ILE A 63 8.15 -23.14 1.76
CA ILE A 63 7.39 -23.45 0.53
C ILE A 63 6.50 -24.68 0.74
N GLN A 64 7.04 -25.73 1.38
CA GLN A 64 6.29 -26.95 1.67
C GLN A 64 5.08 -26.67 2.58
N ARG A 65 5.28 -25.90 3.66
CA ARG A 65 4.19 -25.50 4.57
C ARG A 65 3.12 -24.69 3.89
N GLU A 66 3.51 -23.68 3.09
CA GLU A 66 2.52 -22.83 2.40
C GLU A 66 1.75 -23.61 1.33
N SER A 67 2.43 -24.54 0.63
CA SER A 67 1.77 -25.47 -0.29
C SER A 67 0.72 -26.34 0.41
N ASP A 68 1.06 -26.86 1.61
CA ASP A 68 0.11 -27.66 2.39
C ASP A 68 -1.08 -26.84 2.87
N LYS A 69 -0.89 -25.58 3.25
CA LYS A 69 -2.00 -24.67 3.60
C LYS A 69 -2.93 -24.44 2.41
N VAL A 70 -2.38 -24.25 1.20
CA VAL A 70 -3.20 -24.12 -0.03
C VAL A 70 -4.03 -25.41 -0.24
N LEU A 71 -3.42 -26.57 -0.10
CA LEU A 71 -4.12 -27.86 -0.22
C LEU A 71 -5.24 -28.02 0.83
N GLU A 72 -5.02 -27.54 2.06
CA GLU A 72 -6.06 -27.52 3.10
C GLU A 72 -7.27 -26.66 2.70
N ILE A 73 -7.04 -25.49 2.11
CA ILE A 73 -8.10 -24.59 1.65
C ILE A 73 -8.95 -25.24 0.56
N ILE A 74 -8.31 -25.90 -0.39
CA ILE A 74 -9.01 -26.45 -1.56
C ILE A 74 -9.50 -27.89 -1.37
N LYS A 75 -9.18 -28.56 -0.27
CA LYS A 75 -9.46 -30.00 -0.08
C LYS A 75 -10.94 -30.40 -0.24
N ASN A 76 -11.86 -29.48 0.04
CA ASN A 76 -13.30 -29.70 -0.07
C ASN A 76 -13.92 -29.06 -1.32
N ILE A 77 -13.11 -28.48 -2.21
CA ILE A 77 -13.59 -27.82 -3.43
C ILE A 77 -13.67 -28.87 -4.56
N PRO A 78 -14.78 -28.98 -5.30
CA PRO A 78 -14.84 -29.82 -6.50
C PRO A 78 -13.77 -29.36 -7.53
N ASN A 79 -13.19 -30.32 -8.26
CA ASN A 79 -12.23 -30.06 -9.34
C ASN A 79 -10.94 -29.35 -8.89
N GLN A 80 -10.37 -29.72 -7.75
CA GLN A 80 -9.17 -29.14 -7.13
C GLN A 80 -8.01 -28.89 -8.12
N ARG A 81 -7.75 -29.83 -9.05
CA ARG A 81 -6.72 -29.67 -10.09
C ARG A 81 -7.00 -28.49 -11.00
N GLN A 82 -8.23 -28.37 -11.50
CA GLN A 82 -8.61 -27.26 -12.37
C GLN A 82 -8.52 -25.91 -11.62
N VAL A 83 -8.88 -25.88 -10.34
CA VAL A 83 -8.71 -24.69 -9.50
C VAL A 83 -7.24 -24.29 -9.40
N LEU A 84 -6.32 -25.24 -9.18
CA LEU A 84 -4.88 -24.99 -9.14
C LEU A 84 -4.32 -24.57 -10.51
N ASP A 85 -4.77 -25.20 -11.60
CA ASP A 85 -4.34 -24.84 -12.96
C ASP A 85 -4.78 -23.43 -13.33
N VAL A 86 -6.01 -23.04 -13.02
CA VAL A 86 -6.52 -21.67 -13.21
C VAL A 86 -5.80 -20.68 -12.31
N ALA A 87 -5.52 -21.04 -11.05
CA ALA A 87 -4.73 -20.20 -10.14
C ALA A 87 -3.31 -19.99 -10.67
N LYS A 88 -2.66 -21.03 -11.19
CA LYS A 88 -1.35 -20.96 -11.82
C LYS A 88 -1.36 -20.07 -13.06
N GLN A 89 -2.36 -20.23 -13.96
CA GLN A 89 -2.52 -19.35 -15.13
C GLN A 89 -2.72 -17.88 -14.71
N LYS A 90 -3.51 -17.63 -13.65
CA LYS A 90 -3.68 -16.28 -13.09
C LYS A 90 -2.39 -15.72 -12.50
N LEU A 91 -1.56 -16.55 -11.87
CA LEU A 91 -0.23 -16.14 -11.39
C LEU A 91 0.72 -15.83 -12.55
N GLU A 92 0.66 -16.59 -13.63
CA GLU A 92 1.48 -16.41 -14.84
C GLU A 92 1.03 -15.21 -15.67
N SER A 93 -0.29 -14.96 -15.76
CA SER A 93 -0.88 -13.83 -16.51
C SER A 93 -0.93 -12.52 -15.73
N ASN A 94 -1.04 -12.59 -14.39
CA ASN A 94 -1.02 -11.44 -13.51
C ASN A 94 0.33 -11.37 -12.81
N GLY A 95 1.33 -10.72 -13.40
CA GLY A 95 2.67 -10.52 -12.82
C GLY A 95 2.72 -9.80 -11.47
N ASN A 96 1.63 -9.77 -10.70
CA ASN A 96 1.42 -8.95 -9.51
C ASN A 96 1.30 -9.70 -8.17
N TYR A 97 1.43 -11.04 -8.13
CA TYR A 97 1.36 -11.76 -6.84
C TYR A 97 2.72 -12.03 -6.18
N LEU A 98 3.82 -11.52 -6.74
CA LEU A 98 5.18 -11.77 -6.24
C LEU A 98 5.82 -10.56 -5.54
N SER A 99 5.07 -9.81 -4.73
CA SER A 99 5.67 -8.66 -4.00
C SER A 99 6.63 -9.06 -2.86
N VAL A 100 6.70 -10.33 -2.48
CA VAL A 100 7.60 -10.82 -1.41
C VAL A 100 8.86 -11.49 -1.97
N ALA A 101 8.84 -12.00 -3.21
CA ALA A 101 10.01 -12.61 -3.87
C ALA A 101 10.71 -11.68 -4.88
N ALA A 102 10.12 -10.52 -5.19
CA ALA A 102 10.66 -9.58 -6.18
C ALA A 102 12.00 -8.92 -5.76
N ASP A 103 12.39 -9.05 -4.50
CA ASP A 103 13.64 -8.47 -4.02
C ASP A 103 14.90 -9.21 -4.53
N SER A 104 14.76 -10.40 -5.11
CA SER A 104 15.85 -11.23 -5.63
C SER A 104 15.93 -11.34 -7.15
N ILE A 105 14.98 -10.76 -7.91
CA ILE A 105 15.00 -10.81 -9.39
C ILE A 105 15.74 -9.58 -9.93
N PRO A 106 16.85 -9.75 -10.67
CA PRO A 106 17.51 -8.64 -11.34
C PRO A 106 16.56 -7.93 -12.33
N GLY A 107 16.38 -6.61 -12.16
CA GLY A 107 15.53 -5.82 -13.06
C GLY A 107 14.05 -5.69 -12.63
N ALA A 108 13.62 -6.32 -11.54
CA ALA A 108 12.25 -6.14 -11.01
C ALA A 108 12.02 -4.71 -10.52
N THR A 109 10.92 -4.11 -10.97
CA THR A 109 10.45 -2.78 -10.53
C THR A 109 9.56 -2.87 -9.29
N ILE A 110 9.37 -1.74 -8.61
CA ILE A 110 8.49 -1.67 -7.43
C ILE A 110 7.08 -1.30 -7.89
N PRO A 111 6.06 -2.16 -7.64
CA PRO A 111 4.70 -1.87 -8.05
C PRO A 111 4.03 -0.81 -7.16
N LEU A 112 3.04 -0.12 -7.71
CA LEU A 112 2.26 0.93 -7.03
C LEU A 112 1.71 0.47 -5.67
N GLU A 113 1.24 -0.75 -5.60
CA GLU A 113 0.56 -1.34 -4.44
C GLU A 113 1.50 -1.63 -3.25
N SER A 114 2.80 -1.55 -3.44
CA SER A 114 3.78 -1.94 -2.41
C SER A 114 3.93 -0.95 -1.26
N ARG A 115 3.42 0.29 -1.41
CA ARG A 115 3.47 1.32 -0.38
C ARG A 115 2.48 1.04 0.76
N ARG A 116 2.95 1.17 2.00
CA ARG A 116 2.10 1.11 3.19
C ARG A 116 1.23 2.37 3.27
N TYR A 117 -0.08 2.19 3.22
CA TYR A 117 -1.03 3.31 3.27
C TYR A 117 -2.33 2.90 3.96
N ILE A 118 -2.78 3.72 4.92
CA ILE A 118 -4.01 3.45 5.67
C ILE A 118 -5.22 3.59 4.74
N GLY A 119 -6.12 2.62 4.78
CA GLY A 119 -7.33 2.64 3.95
C GLY A 119 -7.12 2.19 2.50
N CYS A 120 -5.95 1.59 2.16
CA CYS A 120 -5.71 1.06 0.82
C CYS A 120 -6.77 0.03 0.42
N LYS A 121 -7.43 0.24 -0.73
CA LYS A 121 -8.50 -0.62 -1.26
C LYS A 121 -8.02 -1.80 -2.10
N GLN A 122 -6.71 -2.09 -2.11
CA GLN A 122 -6.12 -3.14 -2.96
C GLN A 122 -6.86 -4.49 -2.88
N LYS A 123 -7.22 -4.94 -1.68
CA LYS A 123 -7.93 -6.21 -1.48
C LYS A 123 -9.38 -6.19 -1.97
N LEU A 124 -9.93 -5.01 -2.18
CA LEU A 124 -11.34 -4.80 -2.51
C LEU A 124 -11.55 -4.37 -3.97
N VAL A 125 -10.47 -4.09 -4.72
CA VAL A 125 -10.55 -3.54 -6.08
C VAL A 125 -11.45 -4.37 -6.98
N ASP A 126 -11.24 -5.68 -7.03
CA ASP A 126 -12.03 -6.55 -7.92
C ASP A 126 -13.50 -6.58 -7.51
N TRP A 127 -13.81 -6.75 -6.22
CA TRP A 127 -15.18 -6.69 -5.71
C TRP A 127 -15.87 -5.35 -6.01
N ILE A 128 -15.17 -4.22 -5.82
CA ILE A 128 -15.69 -2.88 -6.12
C ILE A 128 -16.05 -2.78 -7.61
N PHE A 129 -15.15 -3.21 -8.49
CA PHE A 129 -15.37 -3.10 -9.93
C PHE A 129 -16.37 -4.11 -10.48
N ASP A 130 -16.52 -5.29 -9.88
CA ASP A 130 -17.59 -6.23 -10.24
C ASP A 130 -18.96 -5.60 -9.95
N ILE A 131 -19.16 -4.98 -8.78
CA ILE A 131 -20.40 -4.27 -8.44
C ILE A 131 -20.63 -3.07 -9.37
N ILE A 132 -19.61 -2.24 -9.61
CA ILE A 132 -19.72 -1.10 -10.52
C ILE A 132 -20.16 -1.58 -11.90
N LYS A 133 -19.54 -2.62 -12.43
CA LYS A 133 -19.85 -3.18 -13.76
C LYS A 133 -21.28 -3.69 -13.87
N GLU A 134 -21.79 -4.34 -12.82
CA GLU A 134 -23.15 -4.88 -12.79
C GLU A 134 -24.23 -3.78 -12.69
N ASN A 135 -23.92 -2.64 -12.06
CA ASN A 135 -24.88 -1.60 -11.72
C ASN A 135 -24.72 -0.30 -12.53
N THR A 136 -23.76 -0.24 -13.44
CA THR A 136 -23.52 0.94 -14.26
C THR A 136 -23.38 0.59 -15.75
N SER A 137 -23.59 1.57 -16.64
CA SER A 137 -23.45 1.36 -18.07
C SER A 137 -23.03 2.66 -18.79
N GLY A 138 -22.38 2.52 -19.94
CA GLY A 138 -22.05 3.63 -20.82
C GLY A 138 -21.03 4.61 -20.25
N ILE A 139 -20.13 4.15 -19.37
CA ILE A 139 -19.09 4.98 -18.74
C ILE A 139 -18.00 5.28 -19.78
N LYS A 140 -17.80 6.57 -20.06
CA LYS A 140 -16.69 7.09 -20.88
C LYS A 140 -15.67 7.84 -20.04
N THR A 141 -16.13 8.58 -19.02
CA THR A 141 -15.26 9.32 -18.09
C THR A 141 -15.49 8.82 -16.68
N ALA A 142 -14.43 8.39 -16.00
CA ALA A 142 -14.45 7.95 -14.60
C ALA A 142 -13.51 8.79 -13.76
N THR A 143 -13.97 9.20 -12.58
CA THR A 143 -13.19 10.02 -11.63
C THR A 143 -12.94 9.27 -10.33
N ASP A 144 -11.69 9.25 -9.87
CA ASP A 144 -11.27 8.85 -8.53
C ASP A 144 -10.93 10.12 -7.73
N ILE A 145 -11.91 10.65 -6.97
CA ILE A 145 -11.81 11.99 -6.39
C ILE A 145 -11.02 12.02 -5.08
N PHE A 146 -10.76 10.85 -4.46
CA PHE A 146 -9.91 10.66 -3.29
C PHE A 146 -8.93 9.51 -3.55
N ALA A 147 -8.06 9.66 -4.54
CA ALA A 147 -7.31 8.54 -5.12
C ALA A 147 -6.32 7.82 -4.18
N GLY A 148 -5.82 8.47 -3.13
CA GLY A 148 -4.99 7.87 -2.08
C GLY A 148 -3.79 7.09 -2.62
N THR A 149 -3.86 5.76 -2.66
CA THR A 149 -2.79 4.93 -3.23
C THR A 149 -2.79 4.88 -4.76
N GLY A 150 -3.87 5.27 -5.42
CA GLY A 150 -4.05 5.19 -6.87
C GLY A 150 -4.47 3.80 -7.40
N VAL A 151 -4.74 2.81 -6.53
CA VAL A 151 -5.07 1.44 -6.95
C VAL A 151 -6.42 1.36 -7.67
N ILE A 152 -7.40 2.17 -7.28
CA ILE A 152 -8.70 2.30 -7.96
C ILE A 152 -8.49 2.95 -9.33
N THR A 153 -7.78 4.07 -9.36
CA THR A 153 -7.42 4.75 -10.61
C THR A 153 -6.70 3.82 -11.58
N LYS A 154 -5.72 3.03 -11.10
CA LYS A 154 -5.00 2.03 -11.92
C LYS A 154 -5.97 1.07 -12.62
N LYS A 155 -7.00 0.59 -11.93
CA LYS A 155 -8.03 -0.26 -12.52
C LYS A 155 -8.89 0.51 -13.53
N MET A 156 -9.28 1.76 -13.21
CA MET A 156 -10.05 2.63 -14.12
C MET A 156 -9.33 2.87 -15.45
N LEU A 157 -8.02 3.08 -15.42
CA LEU A 157 -7.19 3.35 -16.61
C LEU A 157 -7.24 2.24 -17.66
N HIS A 158 -7.50 1.00 -17.24
CA HIS A 158 -7.64 -0.15 -18.12
C HIS A 158 -9.10 -0.40 -18.58
N LEU A 159 -10.07 0.27 -17.95
CA LEU A 159 -11.50 0.03 -18.19
C LEU A 159 -12.20 1.18 -18.93
N TYR A 160 -11.74 2.40 -18.75
CA TYR A 160 -12.47 3.59 -19.22
C TYR A 160 -11.63 4.45 -20.15
N PRO A 161 -12.26 5.06 -21.19
CA PRO A 161 -11.56 5.93 -22.15
C PRO A 161 -10.92 7.17 -21.55
N ASN A 162 -11.54 7.78 -20.54
CA ASN A 162 -11.02 8.97 -19.86
C ASN A 162 -11.07 8.76 -18.34
N VAL A 163 -9.99 9.10 -17.67
CA VAL A 163 -9.86 8.96 -16.22
C VAL A 163 -9.38 10.28 -15.61
N ILE A 164 -10.00 10.66 -14.52
CA ILE A 164 -9.61 11.81 -13.69
C ILE A 164 -9.24 11.25 -12.32
N MET A 165 -8.10 11.67 -11.78
CA MET A 165 -7.70 11.34 -10.41
C MET A 165 -7.30 12.57 -9.63
N ASN A 166 -7.61 12.58 -8.33
CA ASN A 166 -7.34 13.70 -7.46
C ASN A 166 -6.92 13.25 -6.05
N ASP A 167 -5.98 13.95 -5.47
CA ASP A 167 -5.65 13.87 -4.04
C ASP A 167 -5.01 15.19 -3.59
N THR A 168 -5.21 15.59 -2.34
CA THR A 168 -4.66 16.85 -1.81
C THR A 168 -3.19 16.76 -1.42
N LEU A 169 -2.64 15.54 -1.22
CA LEU A 169 -1.26 15.35 -0.78
C LEU A 169 -0.25 15.57 -1.91
N TYR A 170 0.79 16.35 -1.62
CA TYR A 170 1.92 16.55 -2.56
C TYR A 170 2.61 15.24 -2.91
N SER A 171 2.84 14.38 -1.92
CA SER A 171 3.49 13.09 -2.14
C SER A 171 2.67 12.18 -3.04
N ASN A 172 1.33 12.15 -2.91
CA ASN A 172 0.45 11.37 -3.77
C ASN A 172 0.47 11.91 -5.20
N HIS A 173 0.37 13.23 -5.37
CA HIS A 173 0.41 13.87 -6.69
C HIS A 173 1.71 13.54 -7.46
N ILE A 174 2.88 13.63 -6.79
CA ILE A 174 4.17 13.22 -7.38
C ILE A 174 4.19 11.73 -7.74
N ILE A 175 3.65 10.88 -6.88
CA ILE A 175 3.56 9.43 -7.14
C ILE A 175 2.72 9.16 -8.39
N TYR A 176 1.58 9.85 -8.55
CA TYR A 176 0.73 9.66 -9.74
C TYR A 176 1.43 10.10 -11.03
N LYS A 177 2.11 11.26 -11.01
CA LYS A 177 2.93 11.70 -12.13
C LYS A 177 4.03 10.69 -12.49
N ALA A 178 4.67 10.10 -11.49
CA ALA A 178 5.72 9.11 -11.67
C ALA A 178 5.19 7.81 -12.28
N PHE A 179 4.12 7.24 -11.70
CA PHE A 179 3.59 5.95 -12.15
C PHE A 179 2.77 6.05 -13.44
N PHE A 180 1.99 7.11 -13.65
CA PHE A 180 0.96 7.18 -14.67
C PHE A 180 1.11 8.33 -15.67
N GLY A 181 1.85 9.38 -15.32
CA GLY A 181 1.99 10.58 -16.16
C GLY A 181 2.43 10.25 -17.59
N ASN A 182 1.97 11.06 -18.57
CA ASN A 182 2.21 10.82 -19.99
C ASN A 182 3.44 11.53 -20.57
N SER A 183 4.19 12.27 -19.76
CA SER A 183 5.40 12.97 -20.23
C SER A 183 6.53 11.99 -20.55
N GLU A 184 7.35 12.35 -21.51
CA GLU A 184 8.55 11.58 -21.89
C GLU A 184 9.57 11.49 -20.76
N TRP A 185 10.28 10.36 -20.71
CA TRP A 185 11.37 10.12 -19.76
C TRP A 185 12.38 9.13 -20.31
N SER A 186 13.64 9.22 -19.90
CA SER A 186 14.69 8.29 -20.26
C SER A 186 14.93 7.28 -19.14
N LYS A 187 14.70 6.00 -19.46
CA LYS A 187 14.97 4.88 -18.54
C LYS A 187 16.47 4.79 -18.23
N GLU A 188 17.31 4.98 -19.24
CA GLU A 188 18.77 4.93 -19.15
C GLU A 188 19.27 6.01 -18.16
N LYS A 189 18.79 7.24 -18.31
CA LYS A 189 19.15 8.37 -17.44
C LYS A 189 18.75 8.10 -15.99
N ILE A 190 17.52 7.64 -15.76
CA ILE A 190 17.03 7.32 -14.41
C ILE A 190 17.82 6.16 -13.81
N THR A 191 18.03 5.06 -14.55
CA THR A 191 18.80 3.92 -14.02
C THR A 191 20.26 4.27 -13.74
N SER A 192 20.87 5.14 -14.53
CA SER A 192 22.22 5.68 -14.26
C SER A 192 22.25 6.47 -12.96
N LYS A 193 21.30 7.40 -12.75
CA LYS A 193 21.16 8.15 -11.49
C LYS A 193 20.94 7.23 -10.28
N LEU A 194 20.10 6.21 -10.40
CA LEU A 194 19.88 5.23 -9.32
C LEU A 194 21.14 4.41 -9.03
N SER A 195 21.94 4.08 -10.03
CA SER A 195 23.21 3.38 -9.86
C SER A 195 24.22 4.26 -9.10
N GLU A 196 24.31 5.55 -9.45
CA GLU A 196 25.12 6.53 -8.76
C GLU A 196 24.70 6.62 -7.28
N TYR A 197 23.41 6.83 -6.99
CA TYR A 197 22.91 6.89 -5.61
C TYR A 197 23.15 5.59 -4.83
N ASN A 198 23.09 4.44 -5.48
CA ASN A 198 23.35 3.15 -4.86
C ASN A 198 24.83 2.89 -4.55
N SER A 199 25.76 3.66 -5.13
CA SER A 199 27.20 3.61 -4.89
C SER A 199 27.66 4.52 -3.77
N LEU A 200 26.81 5.45 -3.30
CA LEU A 200 27.16 6.43 -2.27
C LEU A 200 27.53 5.76 -0.94
N ASN A 201 28.60 6.29 -0.33
CA ASN A 201 29.01 5.90 1.02
C ASN A 201 28.45 6.92 2.05
N PRO A 202 27.53 6.52 2.94
CA PRO A 202 26.93 7.45 3.91
C PRO A 202 27.94 8.08 4.88
N LYS A 203 29.11 7.46 5.08
CA LYS A 203 30.16 7.99 5.96
C LYS A 203 30.86 9.21 5.37
N GLU A 204 30.79 9.40 4.06
CA GLU A 204 31.37 10.56 3.35
C GLU A 204 30.37 11.70 3.20
N ILE A 205 29.11 11.50 3.63
CA ILE A 205 28.03 12.49 3.54
C ILE A 205 27.90 13.22 4.87
N ASN A 206 27.94 14.55 4.81
CA ASN A 206 27.71 15.41 5.96
C ASN A 206 26.23 15.36 6.42
N ASP A 207 26.01 15.82 7.66
CA ASP A 207 24.67 16.04 8.15
C ASP A 207 23.90 17.02 7.28
N ASN A 208 22.62 16.76 7.13
CA ASN A 208 21.74 17.56 6.30
C ASN A 208 20.36 17.70 6.98
N TYR A 209 19.48 18.50 6.37
CA TYR A 209 18.15 18.74 6.93
C TYR A 209 17.41 17.45 7.30
N PHE A 210 17.47 16.43 6.45
CA PHE A 210 16.74 15.18 6.68
C PHE A 210 17.36 14.35 7.81
N SER A 211 18.69 14.23 7.86
CA SER A 211 19.38 13.47 8.90
C SER A 211 19.21 14.07 10.29
N VAL A 212 19.28 15.39 10.40
CA VAL A 212 19.12 16.11 11.68
C VAL A 212 17.72 15.96 12.25
N ASN A 213 16.69 15.96 11.39
CA ASN A 213 15.31 15.93 11.84
C ASN A 213 14.74 14.50 12.00
N PHE A 214 15.07 13.57 11.11
CA PHE A 214 14.45 12.25 11.03
C PHE A 214 15.39 11.08 11.35
N GLY A 215 16.72 11.34 11.39
CA GLY A 215 17.73 10.36 11.79
C GLY A 215 17.58 9.95 13.25
N GLY A 216 17.80 8.66 13.54
CA GLY A 216 17.65 8.09 14.88
C GLY A 216 16.19 7.95 15.38
N LYS A 217 15.21 8.44 14.60
CA LYS A 217 13.77 8.33 14.89
C LYS A 217 13.07 7.41 13.89
N TYR A 218 12.99 7.86 12.64
CA TYR A 218 12.33 7.14 11.56
C TYR A 218 13.28 6.30 10.71
N PHE A 219 14.54 6.69 10.66
CA PHE A 219 15.59 6.00 9.91
C PHE A 219 16.86 5.93 10.74
N ASP A 220 17.71 4.94 10.51
CA ASP A 220 19.07 4.99 11.03
C ASP A 220 19.81 6.23 10.44
N TYR A 221 20.82 6.70 11.18
CA TYR A 221 21.40 8.01 10.90
C TYR A 221 22.10 8.06 9.55
N ASP A 222 22.83 7.02 9.19
CA ASP A 222 23.55 6.92 7.92
C ASP A 222 22.58 6.90 6.73
N LYS A 223 21.48 6.14 6.86
CA LYS A 223 20.40 6.14 5.86
C LYS A 223 19.74 7.52 5.74
N ALA A 224 19.49 8.20 6.85
CA ALA A 224 18.90 9.53 6.82
C ALA A 224 19.81 10.56 6.12
N LYS A 225 21.14 10.46 6.25
CA LYS A 225 22.09 11.26 5.48
C LYS A 225 21.98 11.00 3.98
N LEU A 226 21.94 9.71 3.57
CA LEU A 226 21.75 9.34 2.16
C LEU A 226 20.44 9.90 1.60
N ILE A 227 19.31 9.74 2.32
CA ILE A 227 18.01 10.26 1.89
C ILE A 227 18.07 11.76 1.65
N GLY A 228 18.60 12.51 2.59
CA GLY A 228 18.68 13.95 2.47
C GLY A 228 19.64 14.41 1.36
N PHE A 229 20.78 13.74 1.18
CA PHE A 229 21.72 14.01 0.09
C PHE A 229 21.08 13.75 -1.29
N ILE A 230 20.48 12.57 -1.46
CA ILE A 230 19.80 12.18 -2.70
C ILE A 230 18.68 13.18 -3.02
N ARG A 231 17.89 13.57 -2.01
CA ARG A 231 16.81 14.54 -2.21
C ARG A 231 17.34 15.91 -2.65
N GLU A 232 18.42 16.37 -2.07
CA GLU A 232 19.08 17.63 -2.47
C GLU A 232 19.59 17.55 -3.90
N ASP A 233 20.27 16.46 -4.27
CA ASP A 233 20.77 16.25 -5.63
C ASP A 233 19.65 16.22 -6.67
N ILE A 234 18.51 15.57 -6.35
CA ILE A 234 17.32 15.59 -7.21
C ILE A 234 16.81 17.03 -7.39
N GLU A 235 16.78 17.84 -6.34
CA GLU A 235 16.35 19.25 -6.44
C GLU A 235 17.32 20.08 -7.29
N ASN A 236 18.62 19.95 -7.05
CA ASN A 236 19.64 20.66 -7.79
C ASN A 236 19.67 20.30 -9.28
N SER A 237 19.32 19.04 -9.60
CA SER A 237 19.24 18.56 -10.99
C SER A 237 17.90 18.85 -11.66
N LYS A 238 16.95 19.51 -11.02
CA LYS A 238 15.56 19.68 -11.48
C LYS A 238 15.44 20.32 -12.86
N SER A 239 16.29 21.28 -13.18
CA SER A 239 16.32 21.95 -14.49
C SER A 239 16.79 21.03 -15.63
N GLU A 240 17.47 19.94 -15.33
CA GLU A 240 17.98 18.95 -16.29
C GLU A 240 17.00 17.76 -16.47
N LEU A 241 15.98 17.68 -15.63
CA LEU A 241 15.00 16.58 -15.60
C LEU A 241 13.68 17.03 -16.25
N THR A 242 13.03 16.12 -16.97
CA THR A 242 11.63 16.32 -17.31
C THR A 242 10.79 16.26 -16.03
N GLU A 243 9.56 16.78 -16.08
CA GLU A 243 8.65 16.73 -14.92
C GLU A 243 8.43 15.27 -14.47
N LYS A 244 8.32 14.33 -15.42
CA LYS A 244 8.16 12.92 -15.12
C LYS A 244 9.42 12.29 -14.54
N GLU A 245 10.59 12.60 -15.06
CA GLU A 245 11.88 12.12 -14.52
C GLU A 245 12.08 12.56 -13.06
N TYR A 246 11.79 13.83 -12.78
CA TYR A 246 11.82 14.36 -11.42
C TYR A 246 10.85 13.61 -10.50
N ALA A 247 9.61 13.38 -10.95
CA ALA A 247 8.61 12.63 -10.20
C ALA A 247 9.03 11.16 -9.99
N ILE A 248 9.62 10.50 -11.01
CA ILE A 248 10.10 9.11 -10.91
C ILE A 248 11.19 8.99 -9.85
N LEU A 249 12.17 9.89 -9.82
CA LEU A 249 13.24 9.86 -8.80
C LEU A 249 12.68 10.04 -7.39
N LEU A 250 11.78 10.99 -7.18
CA LEU A 250 11.14 11.21 -5.88
C LEU A 250 10.26 10.03 -5.45
N ALA A 251 9.42 9.52 -6.33
CA ALA A 251 8.57 8.37 -6.01
C ALA A 251 9.42 7.12 -5.76
N THR A 252 10.49 6.90 -6.53
CA THR A 252 11.44 5.81 -6.30
C THR A 252 12.07 5.93 -4.91
N LEU A 253 12.50 7.12 -4.50
CA LEU A 253 13.04 7.34 -3.17
C LEU A 253 11.99 7.01 -2.09
N ILE A 254 10.77 7.55 -2.20
CA ILE A 254 9.66 7.29 -1.24
C ILE A 254 9.38 5.79 -1.10
N TYR A 255 9.24 5.06 -2.21
CA TYR A 255 8.89 3.63 -2.19
C TYR A 255 9.99 2.75 -1.57
N ASN A 256 11.26 3.10 -1.78
CA ASN A 256 12.38 2.36 -1.21
C ASN A 256 12.57 2.66 0.29
N ILE A 257 12.32 3.88 0.74
CA ILE A 257 12.43 4.21 2.16
C ILE A 257 11.21 3.78 2.98
N ASP A 258 10.02 3.65 2.37
CA ASP A 258 8.79 3.25 3.06
C ASP A 258 8.96 1.94 3.82
N LYS A 259 9.47 0.90 3.16
CA LYS A 259 9.68 -0.43 3.75
C LYS A 259 10.69 -0.46 4.89
N THR A 260 11.62 0.50 4.91
CA THR A 260 12.72 0.56 5.88
C THR A 260 12.49 1.56 7.01
N ALA A 261 11.40 2.31 6.96
CA ALA A 261 11.04 3.28 7.99
C ALA A 261 10.67 2.57 9.30
N ASN A 262 11.21 3.07 10.41
CA ASN A 262 10.98 2.58 11.77
C ASN A 262 9.58 2.95 12.30
N THR A 263 8.54 2.53 11.58
CA THR A 263 7.14 2.85 11.84
C THR A 263 6.22 1.66 11.59
N LEU A 264 4.97 1.80 12.02
CA LEU A 264 3.90 0.83 11.74
C LEU A 264 3.07 1.21 10.50
N GLY A 265 3.69 1.86 9.50
CA GLY A 265 3.04 2.24 8.24
C GLY A 265 2.59 3.70 8.15
N HIS A 266 2.87 4.53 9.16
CA HIS A 266 2.64 5.98 9.16
C HIS A 266 3.65 6.68 10.08
N PHE A 267 3.83 8.00 9.93
CA PHE A 267 4.83 8.77 10.66
C PHE A 267 4.27 9.56 11.86
N GLU A 268 3.06 9.27 12.31
CA GLU A 268 2.49 9.85 13.55
C GLU A 268 3.32 9.48 14.78
N ALA A 269 3.92 8.30 14.77
CA ALA A 269 4.83 7.81 15.80
C ALA A 269 5.90 6.88 15.18
N TYR A 270 7.01 6.73 15.88
CA TYR A 270 8.07 5.78 15.55
C TYR A 270 8.25 4.75 16.65
N ILE A 271 8.84 3.60 16.31
CA ILE A 271 9.08 2.51 17.25
C ILE A 271 10.27 2.90 18.14
N LYS A 272 10.06 2.94 19.47
CA LYS A 272 11.08 3.30 20.48
C LYS A 272 12.03 2.13 20.76
N LYS A 273 12.64 1.57 19.71
CA LYS A 273 13.69 0.55 19.81
C LYS A 273 14.89 1.00 18.99
N PRO A 274 16.11 0.53 19.31
CA PRO A 274 17.26 0.79 18.47
C PRO A 274 17.00 0.38 17.03
N ILE A 275 17.24 1.30 16.10
CA ILE A 275 17.08 1.04 14.68
C ILE A 275 18.28 0.22 14.21
N LYS A 276 18.05 -0.96 13.64
CA LYS A 276 19.12 -1.71 13.02
C LYS A 276 19.50 -1.05 11.70
N PRO A 277 20.77 -0.66 11.51
CA PRO A 277 21.21 -0.13 10.22
C PRO A 277 20.96 -1.15 9.11
N THR A 278 20.36 -0.68 8.03
CA THR A 278 20.16 -1.48 6.82
C THR A 278 20.53 -0.62 5.60
N PRO A 279 21.24 -1.17 4.60
CA PRO A 279 21.61 -0.41 3.42
C PRO A 279 20.38 0.17 2.72
N LEU A 280 20.48 1.40 2.23
CA LEU A 280 19.53 1.94 1.27
C LEU A 280 19.93 1.45 -0.12
N LYS A 281 19.02 0.74 -0.78
CA LYS A 281 19.16 0.31 -2.18
C LYS A 281 17.94 0.75 -2.94
N LEU A 282 18.13 1.64 -3.90
CA LEU A 282 17.07 2.18 -4.72
C LEU A 282 16.80 1.25 -5.90
N LYS A 283 15.58 0.71 -5.94
CA LYS A 283 15.01 -0.01 -7.08
C LYS A 283 13.99 0.89 -7.76
N LEU A 284 14.00 0.93 -9.09
CA LEU A 284 13.05 1.70 -9.88
C LEU A 284 11.61 1.25 -9.63
N ILE A 285 10.69 2.18 -9.58
CA ILE A 285 9.25 1.92 -9.58
C ILE A 285 8.76 1.41 -10.94
N ASP A 286 7.57 0.80 -10.98
CA ASP A 286 6.92 0.33 -12.22
C ASP A 286 6.26 1.50 -12.97
N VAL A 287 7.04 2.17 -13.82
CA VAL A 287 6.62 3.37 -14.55
C VAL A 287 5.75 3.00 -15.74
N GLN A 288 4.55 3.54 -15.78
CA GLN A 288 3.59 3.42 -16.88
C GLN A 288 3.29 4.80 -17.48
N GLN A 289 2.65 4.84 -18.65
CA GLN A 289 2.23 6.08 -19.32
C GLN A 289 0.80 5.93 -19.82
N PHE A 290 -0.05 6.90 -19.48
CA PHE A 290 -1.45 6.89 -19.89
C PHE A 290 -1.84 8.27 -20.45
N SER A 291 -2.20 8.32 -21.72
CA SER A 291 -2.66 9.55 -22.38
C SER A 291 -4.10 9.91 -22.03
N ASN A 292 -4.85 9.00 -21.46
CA ASN A 292 -6.26 9.15 -21.06
C ASN A 292 -6.45 9.55 -19.59
N LEU A 293 -5.40 10.06 -18.93
CA LEU A 293 -5.42 10.42 -17.51
C LEU A 293 -5.22 11.93 -17.31
N GLN A 294 -6.07 12.53 -16.47
CA GLN A 294 -5.87 13.85 -15.88
C GLN A 294 -5.59 13.72 -14.39
N ILE A 295 -4.54 14.38 -13.91
CA ILE A 295 -4.08 14.33 -12.51
C ILE A 295 -4.28 15.70 -11.87
N PHE A 296 -5.09 15.77 -10.82
CA PHE A 296 -5.34 16.96 -10.04
C PHE A 296 -4.74 16.86 -8.63
N GLN A 297 -4.50 18.02 -8.02
CA GLN A 297 -4.08 18.16 -6.62
C GLN A 297 -4.90 19.28 -5.97
N GLU A 298 -6.18 19.01 -5.75
CA GLU A 298 -7.13 20.00 -5.30
C GLU A 298 -7.97 19.51 -4.13
N ASP A 299 -8.62 20.42 -3.41
CA ASP A 299 -9.72 20.07 -2.50
C ASP A 299 -10.83 19.39 -3.30
N SER A 300 -11.25 18.20 -2.86
CA SER A 300 -12.22 17.40 -3.61
C SER A 300 -13.58 18.08 -3.77
N ASN A 301 -13.99 18.92 -2.80
CA ASN A 301 -15.22 19.68 -2.89
C ASN A 301 -15.12 20.82 -3.90
N GLU A 302 -13.96 21.44 -4.05
CA GLU A 302 -13.74 22.46 -5.08
C GLU A 302 -13.67 21.84 -6.47
N LEU A 303 -12.93 20.72 -6.62
CA LEU A 303 -12.86 19.99 -7.88
C LEU A 303 -14.23 19.49 -8.34
N ALA A 304 -15.08 19.04 -7.43
CA ALA A 304 -16.44 18.56 -7.73
C ALA A 304 -17.31 19.59 -8.48
N ARG A 305 -17.01 20.89 -8.33
CA ARG A 305 -17.76 21.98 -9.01
C ARG A 305 -17.35 22.20 -10.46
N SER A 306 -16.22 21.64 -10.87
CA SER A 306 -15.62 21.90 -12.18
C SER A 306 -15.54 20.65 -13.08
N ILE A 307 -15.70 19.44 -12.53
CA ILE A 307 -15.63 18.21 -13.30
C ILE A 307 -17.03 17.72 -13.70
N ASN A 308 -17.07 17.07 -14.87
CA ASN A 308 -18.21 16.29 -15.33
C ASN A 308 -17.72 14.85 -15.61
N SER A 309 -18.41 13.84 -15.06
CA SER A 309 -18.03 12.44 -15.21
C SER A 309 -19.23 11.52 -15.35
N ASP A 310 -19.07 10.40 -16.04
CA ASP A 310 -20.12 9.38 -16.05
C ASP A 310 -20.15 8.61 -14.72
N LEU A 311 -18.96 8.36 -14.12
CA LEU A 311 -18.79 7.68 -12.85
C LEU A 311 -17.82 8.44 -11.93
N VAL A 312 -18.21 8.70 -10.68
CA VAL A 312 -17.28 9.21 -9.65
C VAL A 312 -17.16 8.18 -8.53
N TYR A 313 -15.93 7.70 -8.29
CA TYR A 313 -15.60 6.91 -7.11
C TYR A 313 -15.18 7.82 -5.97
N ILE A 314 -15.74 7.57 -4.77
CA ILE A 314 -15.65 8.44 -3.61
C ILE A 314 -15.27 7.59 -2.39
N ASP A 315 -14.06 7.77 -1.87
CA ASP A 315 -13.53 7.10 -0.67
C ASP A 315 -12.89 8.14 0.25
N PRO A 316 -13.69 9.01 0.90
CA PRO A 316 -13.16 10.11 1.69
C PRO A 316 -12.53 9.60 2.98
N PRO A 317 -11.62 10.36 3.62
CA PRO A 317 -11.23 10.09 5.00
C PRO A 317 -12.47 10.06 5.91
N TYR A 318 -12.63 9.06 6.76
CA TYR A 318 -13.84 8.90 7.58
C TYR A 318 -13.60 9.00 9.09
N ASN A 319 -12.37 9.18 9.54
CA ASN A 319 -12.04 9.31 10.95
C ASN A 319 -11.08 10.49 11.20
N SER A 320 -10.70 10.74 12.45
CA SER A 320 -9.89 11.90 12.85
C SER A 320 -8.44 11.90 12.33
N ARG A 321 -8.04 10.93 11.53
CA ARG A 321 -6.67 10.76 11.07
C ARG A 321 -6.39 11.63 9.86
N GLN A 322 -5.71 12.73 10.07
CA GLN A 322 -5.28 13.65 9.01
C GLN A 322 -4.12 13.05 8.22
N TYR A 323 -4.33 12.73 6.95
CA TYR A 323 -3.34 12.05 6.11
C TYR A 323 -2.07 12.89 5.90
N SER A 324 -2.20 14.22 5.76
CA SER A 324 -1.04 15.13 5.69
C SER A 324 -0.15 15.07 6.96
N ARG A 325 -0.77 14.77 8.12
CA ARG A 325 -0.04 14.60 9.39
C ARG A 325 0.54 13.19 9.55
N PHE A 326 -0.14 12.16 9.00
CA PHE A 326 0.35 10.80 9.02
C PHE A 326 1.54 10.57 8.09
N TYR A 327 1.54 11.24 6.93
CA TYR A 327 2.57 11.09 5.89
C TYR A 327 3.48 12.32 5.78
N HIS A 328 3.57 13.14 6.83
CA HIS A 328 4.31 14.40 6.86
C HIS A 328 5.78 14.26 6.45
N VAL A 329 6.43 13.12 6.69
CA VAL A 329 7.81 12.89 6.25
C VAL A 329 7.89 12.86 4.72
N TYR A 330 6.91 12.24 4.05
CA TYR A 330 6.85 12.24 2.59
C TYR A 330 6.46 13.60 2.03
N GLU A 331 5.52 14.31 2.67
CA GLU A 331 5.17 15.68 2.31
C GLU A 331 6.40 16.60 2.39
N THR A 332 7.15 16.53 3.49
CA THR A 332 8.40 17.30 3.67
C THR A 332 9.46 16.90 2.63
N LEU A 333 9.58 15.62 2.32
CA LEU A 333 10.53 15.12 1.33
C LEU A 333 10.19 15.63 -0.09
N VAL A 334 8.91 15.66 -0.45
CA VAL A 334 8.49 16.10 -1.78
C VAL A 334 8.59 17.61 -1.93
N LYS A 335 8.06 18.37 -0.99
CA LYS A 335 8.08 19.84 -1.03
C LYS A 335 9.50 20.40 -0.94
N TRP A 336 10.32 19.85 -0.09
CA TRP A 336 11.69 20.23 0.18
C TRP A 336 11.90 21.71 0.54
N ASP A 337 10.87 22.34 1.09
CA ASP A 337 10.85 23.70 1.60
C ASP A 337 11.55 23.85 2.97
N LYS A 338 12.01 22.72 3.53
CA LYS A 338 12.81 22.64 4.76
C LYS A 338 12.20 23.41 5.94
N PRO A 339 10.91 23.20 6.27
CA PRO A 339 10.25 23.95 7.33
C PRO A 339 10.83 23.63 8.71
N VAL A 340 10.62 24.53 9.66
CA VAL A 340 10.89 24.24 11.07
C VAL A 340 9.91 23.17 11.55
N LEU A 341 10.46 22.06 12.04
CA LEU A 341 9.67 20.93 12.53
C LEU A 341 9.44 21.00 14.04
N SER A 342 8.31 20.48 14.51
CA SER A 342 7.92 20.56 15.91
C SER A 342 7.41 19.24 16.48
N GLY A 343 7.45 19.13 17.80
CA GLY A 343 6.97 17.97 18.56
C GLY A 343 7.83 16.71 18.40
N VAL A 344 7.47 15.66 19.11
CA VAL A 344 8.22 14.37 19.13
C VAL A 344 8.26 13.73 17.74
N ALA A 345 7.19 13.86 16.98
CA ALA A 345 7.07 13.29 15.63
C ALA A 345 7.68 14.19 14.53
N MET A 346 8.33 15.30 14.87
CA MET A 346 8.96 16.21 13.92
C MET A 346 8.02 16.61 12.78
N LYS A 347 6.88 17.21 13.14
CA LYS A 347 5.86 17.62 12.17
C LYS A 347 6.09 19.04 11.66
N PRO A 348 5.93 19.28 10.34
CA PRO A 348 5.89 20.63 9.79
C PRO A 348 4.63 21.38 10.24
N PRO A 349 4.49 22.69 9.97
CA PRO A 349 3.22 23.39 10.08
C PRO A 349 2.07 22.63 9.42
N ALA A 350 0.87 22.77 9.96
CA ALA A 350 -0.30 22.05 9.45
C ALA A 350 -0.71 22.58 8.06
N GLU A 351 -0.86 21.68 7.10
CA GLU A 351 -1.26 21.98 5.72
C GLU A 351 -2.13 20.83 5.19
N ASN A 352 -2.95 21.09 4.19
CA ASN A 352 -3.83 20.09 3.56
C ASN A 352 -4.67 19.29 4.56
N MET A 353 -5.26 20.01 5.52
CA MET A 353 -6.09 19.42 6.58
C MET A 353 -7.51 19.16 6.04
N SER A 354 -7.92 17.90 6.05
CA SER A 354 -9.23 17.50 5.54
C SER A 354 -10.36 17.81 6.52
N LYS A 355 -11.42 18.43 6.03
CA LYS A 355 -12.70 18.64 6.75
C LYS A 355 -13.37 17.31 7.11
N TYR A 356 -13.14 16.26 6.30
CA TYR A 356 -13.67 14.91 6.53
C TYR A 356 -13.09 14.24 7.79
N CYS A 357 -11.93 14.70 8.28
CA CYS A 357 -11.35 14.23 9.53
C CYS A 357 -11.81 15.02 10.76
N THR A 358 -12.87 15.82 10.66
CA THR A 358 -13.40 16.69 11.72
C THR A 358 -14.92 16.53 11.87
N SER A 359 -15.50 17.21 12.84
CA SER A 359 -16.97 17.29 12.99
C SER A 359 -17.70 17.90 11.80
N GLN A 360 -16.97 18.53 10.86
CA GLN A 360 -17.53 19.08 9.62
C GLN A 360 -17.75 18.02 8.53
N ALA A 361 -17.31 16.79 8.74
CA ALA A 361 -17.38 15.72 7.73
C ALA A 361 -18.78 15.52 7.12
N PRO A 362 -19.89 15.47 7.87
CA PRO A 362 -21.21 15.32 7.27
C PRO A 362 -21.59 16.48 6.33
N LYS A 363 -21.20 17.70 6.69
CA LYS A 363 -21.45 18.89 5.88
C LYS A 363 -20.59 18.90 4.62
N ALA A 364 -19.30 18.55 4.74
CA ALA A 364 -18.39 18.44 3.61
C ALA A 364 -18.83 17.35 2.63
N PHE A 365 -19.30 16.21 3.14
CA PHE A 365 -19.82 15.12 2.32
C PHE A 365 -21.11 15.52 1.58
N SER A 366 -22.05 16.18 2.27
CA SER A 366 -23.28 16.68 1.62
C SER A 366 -22.95 17.67 0.50
N ASP A 367 -22.07 18.62 0.75
CA ASP A 367 -21.63 19.60 -0.24
C ASP A 367 -20.95 18.95 -1.45
N LEU A 368 -20.09 17.93 -1.23
CA LEU A 368 -19.49 17.16 -2.31
C LEU A 368 -20.55 16.51 -3.20
N ILE A 369 -21.45 15.75 -2.59
CA ILE A 369 -22.49 15.00 -3.33
C ILE A 369 -23.44 15.93 -4.09
N GLU A 370 -23.82 17.06 -3.50
CA GLU A 370 -24.69 18.06 -4.13
C GLU A 370 -24.06 18.67 -5.38
N ASN A 371 -22.74 18.95 -5.35
CA ASN A 371 -22.04 19.66 -6.43
C ASN A 371 -21.44 18.74 -7.50
N LEU A 372 -21.38 17.43 -7.30
CA LEU A 372 -20.91 16.50 -8.33
C LEU A 372 -21.89 16.43 -9.51
N ASP A 373 -21.38 16.66 -10.73
CA ASP A 373 -22.08 16.37 -11.99
C ASP A 373 -21.64 15.02 -12.52
N ALA A 374 -22.45 13.98 -12.24
CA ALA A 374 -22.14 12.60 -12.59
C ALA A 374 -23.40 11.78 -12.83
N LYS A 375 -23.36 10.77 -13.71
CA LYS A 375 -24.44 9.81 -13.92
C LYS A 375 -24.51 8.76 -12.80
N TYR A 376 -23.35 8.36 -12.30
CA TYR A 376 -23.23 7.36 -11.24
C TYR A 376 -22.22 7.82 -10.20
N LEU A 377 -22.54 7.57 -8.93
CA LEU A 377 -21.59 7.68 -7.82
C LEU A 377 -21.35 6.29 -7.23
N ALA A 378 -20.09 5.94 -6.98
CA ALA A 378 -19.69 4.75 -6.26
C ALA A 378 -18.99 5.17 -4.97
N VAL A 379 -19.67 5.08 -3.83
CA VAL A 379 -19.18 5.57 -2.53
C VAL A 379 -18.74 4.40 -1.68
N SER A 380 -17.45 4.30 -1.41
CA SER A 380 -16.87 3.32 -0.49
C SER A 380 -16.82 3.90 0.92
N TYR A 381 -17.19 3.11 1.92
CA TYR A 381 -17.19 3.55 3.30
C TYR A 381 -17.00 2.41 4.29
N ASN A 382 -16.03 2.56 5.19
CA ASN A 382 -15.76 1.59 6.25
C ASN A 382 -16.54 1.92 7.53
N ASN A 383 -17.25 0.94 8.11
CA ASN A 383 -18.05 1.14 9.31
C ASN A 383 -17.25 0.89 10.61
N THR A 384 -16.48 1.88 11.03
CA THR A 384 -15.77 1.86 12.31
C THR A 384 -16.41 2.79 13.35
N TYR A 385 -17.65 3.22 13.16
CA TYR A 385 -18.36 4.15 14.05
C TYR A 385 -18.40 3.68 15.51
N ASN A 386 -18.54 2.38 15.74
CA ASN A 386 -18.59 1.77 17.07
C ASN A 386 -17.21 1.41 17.63
N SER A 387 -16.12 1.83 17.01
CA SER A 387 -14.77 1.57 17.53
C SER A 387 -14.59 2.15 18.94
N LYS A 388 -13.97 1.37 19.84
CA LYS A 388 -13.59 1.82 21.18
C LYS A 388 -12.56 2.95 21.14
N SER A 389 -11.72 3.02 20.10
CA SER A 389 -10.74 4.09 19.89
C SER A 389 -11.41 5.30 19.26
N GLY A 390 -11.41 6.44 19.95
CA GLY A 390 -11.97 7.69 19.42
C GLY A 390 -11.33 8.14 18.10
N SER A 391 -10.04 7.87 17.90
CA SER A 391 -9.32 8.20 16.65
C SER A 391 -9.69 7.33 15.46
N LEU A 392 -10.35 6.18 15.68
CA LEU A 392 -10.83 5.27 14.65
C LEU A 392 -12.32 5.47 14.33
N ARG A 393 -13.05 6.21 15.16
CA ARG A 393 -14.48 6.43 14.92
C ARG A 393 -14.70 7.28 13.68
N ASN A 394 -15.66 6.85 12.89
CA ASN A 394 -16.12 7.62 11.77
C ASN A 394 -16.81 8.91 12.24
N HIS A 395 -16.65 9.98 11.48
CA HIS A 395 -17.35 11.25 11.72
C HIS A 395 -18.73 11.30 11.05
N ILE A 396 -19.01 10.40 10.10
CA ILE A 396 -20.29 10.27 9.41
C ILE A 396 -20.85 8.88 9.71
N THR A 397 -22.11 8.79 10.05
CA THR A 397 -22.79 7.50 10.20
C THR A 397 -23.25 6.96 8.85
N ILE A 398 -23.40 5.64 8.75
CA ILE A 398 -23.99 4.99 7.57
C ILE A 398 -25.38 5.57 7.24
N LYS A 399 -26.19 5.88 8.26
CA LYS A 399 -27.50 6.49 8.09
C LYS A 399 -27.40 7.87 7.44
N GLN A 400 -26.47 8.71 7.88
CA GLN A 400 -26.24 10.03 7.29
C GLN A 400 -25.77 9.92 5.83
N ILE A 401 -24.89 8.96 5.52
CA ILE A 401 -24.45 8.68 4.15
C ILE A 401 -25.68 8.35 3.28
N ASP A 402 -26.49 7.41 3.72
CA ASP A 402 -27.67 6.94 3.01
C ASP A 402 -28.69 8.08 2.77
N GLU A 403 -28.95 8.91 3.80
CA GLU A 403 -29.80 10.09 3.73
C GLU A 403 -29.28 11.13 2.72
N ILE A 404 -27.97 11.39 2.70
CA ILE A 404 -27.35 12.34 1.77
C ILE A 404 -27.42 11.81 0.34
N LEU A 405 -27.04 10.54 0.12
CA LEU A 405 -27.03 9.92 -1.19
C LEU A 405 -28.44 9.82 -1.80
N SER A 406 -29.46 9.50 -0.99
CA SER A 406 -30.87 9.38 -1.42
C SER A 406 -31.44 10.69 -1.98
N ARG A 407 -30.89 11.84 -1.62
CA ARG A 407 -31.28 13.14 -2.22
C ARG A 407 -30.77 13.26 -3.66
N LYS A 408 -29.63 12.63 -3.99
CA LYS A 408 -28.99 12.70 -5.30
C LYS A 408 -29.60 11.73 -6.31
N GLY A 409 -30.06 10.55 -5.88
CA GLY A 409 -30.60 9.55 -6.78
C GLY A 409 -31.08 8.27 -6.10
N ASN A 410 -31.23 7.23 -6.91
CA ASN A 410 -31.53 5.89 -6.43
C ASN A 410 -30.25 5.24 -5.88
N VAL A 411 -30.32 4.72 -4.65
CA VAL A 411 -29.18 4.15 -3.93
C VAL A 411 -29.32 2.64 -3.81
N GLU A 412 -28.30 1.92 -4.25
CA GLU A 412 -28.11 0.51 -3.96
C GLU A 412 -26.91 0.35 -3.03
N LYS A 413 -27.02 -0.53 -2.02
CA LYS A 413 -26.01 -0.71 -0.99
C LYS A 413 -25.53 -2.15 -0.96
N PHE A 414 -24.22 -2.32 -1.07
CA PHE A 414 -23.50 -3.58 -1.01
C PHE A 414 -22.57 -3.61 0.19
N SER A 415 -22.30 -4.81 0.74
CA SER A 415 -21.41 -4.97 1.87
C SER A 415 -20.40 -6.09 1.63
N TRP A 416 -19.16 -5.84 1.95
CA TRP A 416 -18.10 -6.84 2.06
C TRP A 416 -17.95 -7.23 3.53
N TYR A 417 -18.07 -8.52 3.83
CA TYR A 417 -17.89 -9.07 5.17
C TYR A 417 -16.48 -9.62 5.28
N ASP A 418 -15.61 -8.81 5.83
CA ASP A 418 -14.32 -9.17 6.41
C ASP A 418 -14.31 -8.59 7.83
N ASP A 419 -13.27 -8.78 8.63
CA ASP A 419 -13.13 -8.27 10.01
C ASP A 419 -13.44 -6.77 10.17
N ASN A 420 -13.43 -6.02 9.07
CA ASN A 420 -13.88 -4.63 8.96
C ASN A 420 -14.99 -4.53 7.92
N GLN A 421 -16.22 -4.33 8.33
CA GLN A 421 -17.37 -4.16 7.43
C GLN A 421 -17.16 -2.97 6.47
N GLU A 422 -16.86 -3.27 5.22
CA GLU A 422 -16.78 -2.28 4.15
C GLU A 422 -18.10 -2.23 3.39
N PHE A 423 -18.56 -1.03 3.05
CA PHE A 423 -19.76 -0.79 2.26
C PHE A 423 -19.41 -0.10 0.94
N LEU A 424 -20.14 -0.48 -0.11
CA LEU A 424 -20.15 0.22 -1.38
C LEU A 424 -21.59 0.65 -1.69
N PHE A 425 -21.80 1.94 -1.89
CA PHE A 425 -23.07 2.48 -2.35
C PHE A 425 -22.95 2.85 -3.82
N ILE A 426 -23.88 2.37 -4.65
CA ILE A 426 -24.01 2.81 -6.04
C ILE A 426 -25.23 3.71 -6.12
N VAL A 427 -25.03 4.92 -6.65
CA VAL A 427 -26.11 5.89 -6.85
C VAL A 427 -26.25 6.17 -8.32
N LYS A 428 -27.44 5.92 -8.86
CA LYS A 428 -27.84 6.42 -10.18
C LYS A 428 -28.49 7.78 -9.97
N THR A 429 -27.81 8.84 -10.39
CA THR A 429 -28.28 10.21 -10.20
C THR A 429 -29.56 10.49 -11.01
N ARG A 430 -30.35 11.46 -10.55
CA ARG A 430 -31.58 11.90 -11.23
C ARG A 430 -31.31 12.89 -12.34
#